data_5e464671053cfbe2a5d96a462636d4ae
#
_entry.id   5e464671053cfbe2a5d96a462636d4ae
#
_cell.length_a   1.000
_cell.length_b   1.000
_cell.length_c   1.000
_cell.angle_alpha   90.00
_cell.angle_beta   90.00
_cell.angle_gamma   90.00
#
_symmetry.space_group_name_H-M   'P 1'
#
loop_
_entity.id
_entity.type
_entity.pdbx_description
1 polymer ?
#
loop_
_entity_poly.entity_id
_entity_poly.type
_entity_poly.pdbx_seq_one_letter_code
_entity_poly.pdbx_strand_id
1 'polypeptide(L)'
;MSKFKKNKKGLPAISTASLPDIVFMLLFFFMVATVMRDSTLMVKNTLPAADQVQKLDKKDRVMYIYAGKPSIRYQDKYGTQARIQLNDKFATVNDVAAFVLAERASKRQELQNVLTTALKVDGETNMGLISDIKQELRKVNA
;
A
#
# COMPACT_ATOMS: atom_id res chain seq x y z
N MET A 1 -16.03 66.29 -39.05
CA MET A 1 -15.03 65.83 -38.16
C MET A 1 -15.42 64.44 -37.65
N SER A 2 -14.77 63.43 -38.10
CA SER A 2 -15.04 62.11 -37.68
C SER A 2 -14.36 61.86 -36.32
N LYS A 3 -15.15 61.81 -35.31
CA LYS A 3 -14.65 61.31 -33.99
C LYS A 3 -14.47 59.84 -34.11
N PHE A 4 -13.25 59.44 -34.40
CA PHE A 4 -12.89 58.04 -34.20
C PHE A 4 -13.01 57.68 -32.70
N LYS A 5 -14.14 57.14 -32.33
CA LYS A 5 -14.28 56.44 -31.09
C LYS A 5 -13.35 55.24 -31.16
N LYS A 6 -12.15 55.33 -30.63
CA LYS A 6 -11.34 54.19 -30.32
C LYS A 6 -12.15 53.31 -29.35
N ASN A 7 -12.80 52.32 -29.89
CA ASN A 7 -13.27 51.23 -29.08
C ASN A 7 -12.01 50.64 -28.48
N LYS A 8 -11.70 51.02 -27.27
CA LYS A 8 -10.80 50.27 -26.44
C LYS A 8 -11.48 48.92 -26.24
N LYS A 9 -11.19 47.97 -27.12
CA LYS A 9 -11.42 46.56 -26.81
C LYS A 9 -10.62 46.32 -25.55
N GLY A 10 -11.33 46.33 -24.43
CA GLY A 10 -10.74 45.90 -23.19
C GLY A 10 -10.11 44.55 -23.43
N LEU A 11 -8.90 44.34 -22.96
CA LEU A 11 -8.28 43.04 -22.96
C LEU A 11 -9.31 42.03 -22.49
N PRO A 12 -9.49 40.91 -23.22
CA PRO A 12 -10.44 39.89 -22.76
C PRO A 12 -10.09 39.55 -21.34
N ALA A 13 -11.09 39.69 -20.47
CA ALA A 13 -10.92 39.34 -19.08
C ALA A 13 -10.34 37.92 -19.03
N ILE A 14 -9.14 37.79 -18.49
CA ILE A 14 -8.54 36.48 -18.24
C ILE A 14 -9.56 35.76 -17.39
N SER A 15 -10.09 34.67 -17.92
CA SER A 15 -11.09 33.88 -17.21
C SER A 15 -10.45 33.26 -16.01
N THR A 16 -10.53 33.93 -14.85
CA THR A 16 -10.08 33.41 -13.56
C THR A 16 -10.88 32.19 -13.15
N ALA A 17 -12.01 31.89 -13.79
CA ALA A 17 -12.79 30.69 -13.56
C ALA A 17 -12.10 29.40 -14.03
N SER A 18 -11.13 29.46 -14.95
CA SER A 18 -10.40 28.28 -15.42
C SER A 18 -9.26 27.87 -14.49
N LEU A 19 -8.70 28.78 -13.71
CA LEU A 19 -7.63 28.49 -12.76
C LEU A 19 -8.09 27.55 -11.62
N PRO A 20 -9.22 27.83 -10.92
CA PRO A 20 -9.75 26.90 -9.92
C PRO A 20 -10.09 25.53 -10.50
N ASP A 21 -10.55 25.45 -11.73
CA ASP A 21 -10.89 24.19 -12.38
C ASP A 21 -9.64 23.34 -12.64
N ILE A 22 -8.57 23.95 -13.14
CA ILE A 22 -7.28 23.26 -13.33
C ILE A 22 -6.73 22.76 -11.98
N VAL A 23 -6.79 23.57 -10.94
CA VAL A 23 -6.35 23.18 -9.59
C VAL A 23 -7.21 22.04 -9.06
N PHE A 24 -8.52 22.09 -9.26
CA PHE A 24 -9.45 21.02 -8.88
C PHE A 24 -9.15 19.72 -9.62
N MET A 25 -8.92 19.80 -10.92
CA MET A 25 -8.56 18.62 -11.72
C MET A 25 -7.24 18.01 -11.28
N LEU A 26 -6.23 18.82 -10.96
CA LEU A 26 -4.96 18.35 -10.44
C LEU A 26 -5.12 17.70 -9.06
N LEU A 27 -5.86 18.34 -8.15
CA LEU A 27 -6.15 17.78 -6.84
C LEU A 27 -6.91 16.45 -6.93
N PHE A 28 -7.91 16.40 -7.81
CA PHE A 28 -8.67 15.17 -8.07
C PHE A 28 -7.77 14.08 -8.65
N PHE A 29 -6.92 14.42 -9.62
CA PHE A 29 -5.95 13.49 -10.19
C PHE A 29 -4.99 12.94 -9.14
N PHE A 30 -4.42 13.81 -8.30
CA PHE A 30 -3.54 13.37 -7.20
C PHE A 30 -4.29 12.53 -6.19
N MET A 31 -5.53 12.88 -5.86
CA MET A 31 -6.36 12.09 -4.96
C MET A 31 -6.63 10.69 -5.51
N VAL A 32 -6.99 10.57 -6.78
CA VAL A 32 -7.18 9.29 -7.45
C VAL A 32 -5.87 8.51 -7.53
N ALA A 33 -4.74 9.16 -7.85
CA ALA A 33 -3.44 8.54 -7.90
C ALA A 33 -2.99 8.02 -6.52
N THR A 34 -3.32 8.72 -5.42
CA THR A 34 -3.02 8.27 -4.05
C THR A 34 -3.92 7.12 -3.61
N VAL A 35 -5.20 7.13 -4.01
CA VAL A 35 -6.15 6.06 -3.71
C VAL A 35 -5.82 4.78 -4.49
N MET A 36 -5.27 4.90 -5.68
CA MET A 36 -4.88 3.75 -6.51
C MET A 36 -3.62 3.02 -6.02
N ARG A 37 -3.02 3.45 -4.93
CA ARG A 37 -1.90 2.75 -4.29
C ARG A 37 -2.34 1.61 -3.37
N ASP A 38 -3.47 1.00 -3.64
CA ASP A 38 -3.78 -0.26 -2.98
C ASP A 38 -2.73 -1.30 -3.38
N SER A 39 -2.08 -1.87 -2.36
CA SER A 39 -1.09 -2.89 -2.58
C SER A 39 -1.71 -4.05 -3.36
N THR A 40 -1.20 -4.29 -4.55
CA THR A 40 -1.67 -5.40 -5.38
C THR A 40 -1.24 -6.71 -4.76
N LEU A 41 -2.21 -7.56 -4.40
CA LEU A 41 -1.91 -8.89 -3.91
C LEU A 41 -1.28 -9.73 -5.02
N MET A 42 0.00 -10.03 -4.86
CA MET A 42 0.76 -10.88 -5.78
C MET A 42 0.63 -12.36 -5.44
N VAL A 43 0.15 -12.67 -4.25
CA VAL A 43 -0.08 -14.04 -3.78
C VAL A 43 -1.58 -14.31 -3.64
N LYS A 44 -1.97 -15.54 -3.94
CA LYS A 44 -3.33 -16.00 -3.65
C LYS A 44 -3.48 -16.08 -2.12
N ASN A 45 -4.46 -15.40 -1.60
CA ASN A 45 -4.67 -15.32 -0.16
C ASN A 45 -6.11 -15.68 0.19
N THR A 46 -6.36 -16.97 0.29
CA THR A 46 -7.62 -17.51 0.82
C THR A 46 -7.43 -17.72 2.31
N LEU A 47 -8.00 -16.84 3.12
CA LEU A 47 -7.88 -16.92 4.56
C LEU A 47 -8.66 -18.13 5.09
N PRO A 48 -8.06 -18.93 5.99
CA PRO A 48 -8.79 -20.00 6.67
C PRO A 48 -9.88 -19.43 7.58
N ALA A 49 -10.93 -20.21 7.80
CA ALA A 49 -11.97 -19.86 8.76
C ALA A 49 -11.37 -19.81 10.18
N ALA A 50 -11.73 -18.79 10.94
CA ALA A 50 -11.29 -18.63 12.32
C ALA A 50 -12.51 -18.50 13.25
N ASP A 51 -12.48 -19.22 14.34
CA ASP A 51 -13.56 -19.22 15.33
C ASP A 51 -13.52 -17.98 16.25
N GLN A 52 -12.31 -17.47 16.50
CA GLN A 52 -12.12 -16.29 17.32
C GLN A 52 -11.47 -15.18 16.48
N VAL A 53 -12.23 -14.15 16.24
CA VAL A 53 -11.78 -13.00 15.45
C VAL A 53 -11.82 -11.75 16.32
N GLN A 54 -10.68 -11.10 16.46
CA GLN A 54 -10.59 -9.78 17.08
C GLN A 54 -10.38 -8.73 15.98
N LYS A 55 -11.06 -7.60 16.13
CA LYS A 55 -10.85 -6.48 15.23
C LYS A 55 -9.45 -5.90 15.44
N LEU A 56 -8.69 -5.80 14.36
CA LEU A 56 -7.38 -5.16 14.41
C LEU A 56 -7.50 -3.67 14.72
N ASP A 57 -6.47 -3.15 15.37
CA ASP A 57 -6.32 -1.72 15.60
C ASP A 57 -6.26 -0.94 14.29
N LYS A 58 -6.18 0.39 14.40
CA LYS A 58 -6.11 1.28 13.25
C LYS A 58 -4.99 0.85 12.28
N LYS A 59 -5.23 1.00 10.99
CA LYS A 59 -4.30 0.64 9.91
C LYS A 59 -2.88 1.20 10.10
N ASP A 60 -2.73 2.33 10.77
CA ASP A 60 -1.44 2.96 11.05
C ASP A 60 -0.54 2.13 11.96
N ARG A 61 -1.12 1.22 12.73
CA ARG A 61 -0.42 0.40 13.73
C ARG A 61 -0.21 -1.03 13.28
N VAL A 62 -0.60 -1.34 12.07
CA VAL A 62 -0.56 -2.73 11.57
C VAL A 62 0.35 -2.82 10.38
N MET A 63 1.30 -3.73 10.46
CA MET A 63 2.13 -4.15 9.32
C MET A 63 1.57 -5.46 8.76
N TYR A 64 1.47 -5.54 7.45
CA TYR A 64 0.94 -6.72 6.78
C TYR A 64 2.04 -7.53 6.11
N ILE A 65 2.07 -8.81 6.39
CA ILE A 65 2.92 -9.78 5.72
C ILE A 65 1.99 -10.82 5.09
N TYR A 66 2.11 -11.00 3.79
CA TYR A 66 1.33 -11.96 3.05
C TYR A 66 2.18 -13.18 2.71
N ALA A 67 1.61 -14.35 2.85
CA ALA A 67 2.27 -15.60 2.46
C ALA A 67 1.28 -16.50 1.72
N GLY A 68 1.71 -17.05 0.61
CA GLY A 68 0.88 -17.92 -0.21
C GLY A 68 1.52 -18.22 -1.55
N LYS A 69 0.84 -19.03 -2.36
CA LYS A 69 1.27 -19.29 -3.72
C LYS A 69 1.11 -18.03 -4.58
N PRO A 70 2.04 -17.74 -5.50
CA PRO A 70 1.86 -16.63 -6.42
C PRO A 70 0.55 -16.75 -7.20
N SER A 71 -0.09 -15.60 -7.48
CA SER A 71 -1.26 -15.59 -8.35
C SER A 71 -0.90 -16.06 -9.75
N ILE A 72 -1.90 -16.48 -10.53
CA ILE A 72 -1.70 -17.06 -11.87
C ILE A 72 -0.80 -16.20 -12.75
N ARG A 73 -0.91 -14.87 -12.63
CA ARG A 73 -0.06 -13.92 -13.38
C ARG A 73 1.43 -14.06 -13.12
N TYR A 74 1.79 -14.48 -11.93
CA TYR A 74 3.18 -14.51 -11.46
C TYR A 74 3.74 -15.93 -11.39
N GLN A 75 2.90 -16.96 -11.56
CA GLN A 75 3.35 -18.36 -11.49
C GLN A 75 4.37 -18.70 -12.56
N ASP A 76 4.23 -18.15 -13.75
CA ASP A 76 5.15 -18.38 -14.86
C ASP A 76 6.57 -17.85 -14.55
N LYS A 77 6.63 -16.77 -13.78
CA LYS A 77 7.89 -16.09 -13.44
C LYS A 77 8.49 -16.57 -12.12
N TYR A 78 7.67 -16.87 -11.13
CA TYR A 78 8.09 -17.16 -9.76
C TYR A 78 7.82 -18.60 -9.32
N GLY A 79 7.14 -19.40 -10.14
CA GLY A 79 6.79 -20.78 -9.82
C GLY A 79 5.54 -20.92 -8.97
N THR A 80 5.24 -22.16 -8.56
CA THR A 80 4.03 -22.50 -7.81
C THR A 80 4.25 -22.65 -6.30
N GLN A 81 5.48 -22.48 -5.84
CA GLN A 81 5.81 -22.60 -4.42
C GLN A 81 5.30 -21.38 -3.63
N ALA A 82 4.93 -21.62 -2.39
CA ALA A 82 4.52 -20.54 -1.49
C ALA A 82 5.65 -19.53 -1.30
N ARG A 83 5.31 -18.25 -1.39
CA ARG A 83 6.25 -17.14 -1.25
C ARG A 83 5.70 -16.12 -0.29
N ILE A 84 6.59 -15.28 0.22
CA ILE A 84 6.25 -14.16 1.09
C ILE A 84 6.16 -12.90 0.26
N GLN A 85 5.13 -12.11 0.49
CA GLN A 85 5.00 -10.77 -0.08
C GLN A 85 5.12 -9.74 1.03
N LEU A 86 6.10 -8.86 0.90
CA LEU A 86 6.30 -7.69 1.74
C LEU A 86 6.00 -6.44 0.92
N ASN A 87 4.98 -5.69 1.32
CA ASN A 87 4.41 -4.62 0.50
C ASN A 87 4.01 -5.15 -0.89
N ASP A 88 4.62 -4.63 -1.96
CA ASP A 88 4.30 -4.99 -3.34
C ASP A 88 5.37 -5.89 -3.99
N LYS A 89 6.24 -6.49 -3.19
CA LYS A 89 7.35 -7.30 -3.69
C LYS A 89 7.40 -8.66 -3.04
N PHE A 90 7.79 -9.66 -3.83
CA PHE A 90 8.15 -10.96 -3.28
C PHE A 90 9.45 -10.84 -2.49
N ALA A 91 9.50 -11.55 -1.37
CA ALA A 91 10.64 -11.54 -0.47
C ALA A 91 10.92 -12.94 0.07
N THR A 92 12.08 -13.09 0.69
CA THR A 92 12.48 -14.31 1.38
C THR A 92 12.28 -14.17 2.89
N VAL A 93 12.37 -15.28 3.61
CA VAL A 93 12.29 -15.28 5.08
C VAL A 93 13.34 -14.36 5.71
N ASN A 94 14.55 -14.32 5.13
CA ASN A 94 15.62 -13.46 5.64
C ASN A 94 15.32 -11.96 5.51
N ASP A 95 14.46 -11.58 4.57
CA ASP A 95 14.07 -10.18 4.35
C ASP A 95 13.02 -9.69 5.36
N VAL A 96 12.33 -10.60 6.05
CA VAL A 96 11.26 -10.26 7.01
C VAL A 96 11.80 -9.39 8.14
N ALA A 97 12.94 -9.76 8.73
CA ALA A 97 13.54 -9.00 9.83
C ALA A 97 13.90 -7.58 9.40
N ALA A 98 14.55 -7.43 8.25
CA ALA A 98 14.90 -6.12 7.69
C ALA A 98 13.66 -5.29 7.37
N PHE A 99 12.63 -5.90 6.83
CA PHE A 99 11.35 -5.24 6.55
C PHE A 99 10.70 -4.70 7.83
N VAL A 100 10.61 -5.50 8.87
CA VAL A 100 10.02 -5.09 10.15
C VAL A 100 10.79 -3.93 10.76
N LEU A 101 12.11 -3.99 10.76
CA LEU A 101 12.94 -2.90 11.28
C LEU A 101 12.77 -1.61 10.46
N ALA A 102 12.71 -1.72 9.15
CA ALA A 102 12.49 -0.57 8.26
C ALA A 102 11.10 0.06 8.47
N GLU A 103 10.06 -0.75 8.58
CA GLU A 103 8.70 -0.28 8.84
C GLU A 103 8.58 0.36 10.22
N ARG A 104 9.22 -0.22 11.23
CA ARG A 104 9.26 0.35 12.57
C ARG A 104 9.95 1.71 12.58
N ALA A 105 11.07 1.84 11.89
CA ALA A 105 11.81 3.09 11.77
C ALA A 105 11.03 4.18 11.01
N SER A 106 10.17 3.79 10.07
CA SER A 106 9.33 4.72 9.30
C SER A 106 8.13 5.24 10.07
N LYS A 107 7.75 4.59 11.17
CA LYS A 107 6.63 4.99 12.01
C LYS A 107 7.06 6.00 13.08
N ARG A 108 6.10 6.78 13.59
CA ARG A 108 6.34 7.69 14.70
C ARG A 108 6.78 6.91 15.94
N GLN A 109 7.64 7.50 16.77
CA GLN A 109 8.12 6.86 18.00
C GLN A 109 7.00 6.36 18.90
N GLU A 110 5.90 7.11 18.99
CA GLU A 110 4.72 6.75 19.77
C GLU A 110 4.07 5.45 19.29
N LEU A 111 4.15 5.16 17.98
CA LEU A 111 3.55 3.99 17.36
C LEU A 111 4.49 2.78 17.34
N GLN A 112 5.80 2.98 17.48
CA GLN A 112 6.79 1.89 17.38
C GLN A 112 6.58 0.79 18.42
N ASN A 113 6.14 1.16 19.62
CA ASN A 113 5.91 0.21 20.71
C ASN A 113 4.57 -0.54 20.60
N VAL A 114 3.65 -0.04 19.78
CA VAL A 114 2.30 -0.61 19.64
C VAL A 114 2.03 -1.18 18.25
N LEU A 115 3.07 -1.30 17.43
CA LEU A 115 2.95 -1.90 16.11
C LEU A 115 2.60 -3.39 16.22
N THR A 116 1.59 -3.78 15.47
CA THR A 116 1.14 -5.17 15.38
C THR A 116 1.43 -5.69 13.98
N THR A 117 2.04 -6.86 13.89
CA THR A 117 2.26 -7.51 12.61
C THR A 117 1.11 -8.46 12.32
N ALA A 118 0.37 -8.19 11.26
CA ALA A 118 -0.69 -9.06 10.78
C ALA A 118 -0.15 -9.98 9.69
N LEU A 119 -0.14 -11.26 9.98
CA LEU A 119 0.29 -12.29 9.05
C LEU A 119 -0.94 -12.88 8.35
N LYS A 120 -1.09 -12.55 7.09
CA LYS A 120 -2.15 -13.07 6.24
C LYS A 120 -1.61 -14.21 5.39
N VAL A 121 -1.99 -15.42 5.74
CA VAL A 121 -1.47 -16.65 5.15
C VAL A 121 -2.58 -17.40 4.45
N ASP A 122 -2.32 -17.86 3.23
CA ASP A 122 -3.22 -18.76 2.52
C ASP A 122 -3.30 -20.10 3.25
N GLY A 123 -4.52 -20.66 3.33
CA GLY A 123 -4.75 -21.93 4.02
C GLY A 123 -3.97 -23.13 3.47
N GLU A 124 -3.53 -23.06 2.24
CA GLU A 124 -2.72 -24.09 1.58
C GLU A 124 -1.20 -23.88 1.73
N THR A 125 -0.77 -22.84 2.43
CA THR A 125 0.65 -22.53 2.63
C THR A 125 1.30 -23.51 3.60
N ASN A 126 2.54 -23.91 3.33
CA ASN A 126 3.30 -24.82 4.19
C ASN A 126 3.55 -24.22 5.57
N MET A 127 3.29 -24.99 6.63
CA MET A 127 3.52 -24.56 8.02
C MET A 127 4.99 -24.27 8.32
N GLY A 128 5.92 -24.93 7.64
CA GLY A 128 7.34 -24.66 7.77
C GLY A 128 7.71 -23.21 7.42
N LEU A 129 7.15 -22.67 6.35
CA LEU A 129 7.34 -21.28 5.96
C LEU A 129 6.79 -20.33 7.03
N ILE A 130 5.62 -20.62 7.57
CA ILE A 130 4.98 -19.81 8.62
C ILE A 130 5.82 -19.82 9.89
N SER A 131 6.35 -20.98 10.27
CA SER A 131 7.21 -21.13 11.44
C SER A 131 8.49 -20.31 11.28
N ASP A 132 9.09 -20.32 10.12
CA ASP A 132 10.28 -19.53 9.79
C ASP A 132 10.00 -18.02 9.88
N ILE A 133 8.86 -17.58 9.35
CA ILE A 133 8.42 -16.18 9.45
C ILE A 133 8.26 -15.78 10.93
N LYS A 134 7.61 -16.61 11.71
CA LYS A 134 7.41 -16.36 13.15
C LYS A 134 8.73 -16.28 13.92
N GLN A 135 9.70 -17.11 13.57
CA GLN A 135 11.03 -17.06 14.18
C GLN A 135 11.74 -15.74 13.86
N GLU A 136 11.69 -15.29 12.62
CA GLU A 136 12.26 -14.00 12.22
C GLU A 136 11.56 -12.83 12.92
N LEU A 137 10.25 -12.89 13.07
CA LEU A 137 9.49 -11.89 13.82
C LEU A 137 9.88 -11.86 15.30
N ARG A 138 10.13 -13.00 15.92
CA ARG A 138 10.58 -13.09 17.31
C ARG A 138 11.96 -12.45 17.51
N LYS A 139 12.87 -12.63 16.57
CA LYS A 139 14.22 -12.03 16.63
C LYS A 139 14.19 -10.52 16.71
N VAL A 140 13.19 -9.88 16.14
CA VAL A 140 13.02 -8.42 16.11
C VAL A 140 11.91 -7.92 17.04
N ASN A 141 11.37 -8.77 17.89
CA ASN A 141 10.28 -8.47 18.83
C ASN A 141 9.01 -7.91 18.13
N ALA A 142 8.65 -8.49 17.02
CA ALA A 142 7.45 -8.10 16.29
C ALA A 142 6.27 -9.05 16.53
#